data_731b9c8128fb940a7c01e8c4a72e56f0
#
_entry.id   731b9c8128fb940a7c01e8c4a72e56f0
#
_cell.length_a   1.000
_cell.length_b   1.000
_cell.length_c   1.000
_cell.angle_alpha   90.00
_cell.angle_beta   90.00
_cell.angle_gamma   90.00
#
_symmetry.space_group_name_H-M   'P 1'
#
loop_
_entity.id
_entity.type
_entity.pdbx_description
1 polymer ?
#
loop_
_entity_poly.entity_id
_entity_poly.type
_entity_poly.pdbx_seq_one_letter_code
_entity_poly.pdbx_strand_id
1 'polypeptide(L)'
;MDILQELQNRILFCDGGMGSLLQEAGLKPGELPGTWNITHPEELVKIHKAYLEAGADIVTTNTFGVDRLKYNKNTEFQLEPVIRAAVANAKEAIRQSGKQAWIGLDMGPTGKLLKPMGDLDFED
;
A
#
# COMPACT_ATOMS: atom_id res chain seq x y z
N MET A 1 7.96 -0.32 -19.86
CA MET A 1 9.43 -0.35 -19.72
C MET A 1 9.79 -1.07 -18.43
N ASP A 2 10.85 -1.86 -18.48
CA ASP A 2 11.31 -2.62 -17.33
C ASP A 2 11.99 -1.70 -16.30
N ILE A 3 11.60 -1.82 -15.04
CA ILE A 3 12.15 -1.01 -13.95
C ILE A 3 13.66 -1.21 -13.79
N LEU A 4 14.16 -2.42 -14.02
CA LEU A 4 15.59 -2.72 -13.92
C LEU A 4 16.40 -1.99 -14.99
N GLN A 5 15.84 -1.85 -16.17
CA GLN A 5 16.47 -1.09 -17.24
C GLN A 5 16.51 0.41 -16.92
N GLU A 6 15.43 0.95 -16.36
CA GLU A 6 15.39 2.35 -15.96
C GLU A 6 16.40 2.66 -14.85
N LEU A 7 16.55 1.77 -13.88
CA LEU A 7 17.52 1.93 -12.78
C LEU A 7 18.97 2.01 -13.27
N GLN A 8 19.28 1.43 -14.43
CA GLN A 8 20.62 1.54 -15.03
C GLN A 8 20.88 2.93 -15.61
N ASN A 9 19.83 3.67 -15.92
CA ASN A 9 19.94 4.96 -16.62
C ASN A 9 19.71 6.17 -15.71
N ARG A 10 18.95 6.02 -14.63
CA ARG A 10 18.63 7.12 -13.72
C ARG A 10 18.23 6.65 -12.34
N ILE A 11 18.21 7.59 -11.40
CA ILE A 11 17.68 7.37 -10.06
C ILE A 11 16.16 7.42 -10.13
N LEU A 12 15.50 6.44 -9.52
CA LEU A 12 14.05 6.41 -9.38
C LEU A 12 13.67 6.82 -7.96
N PHE A 13 12.64 7.65 -7.86
CA PHE A 13 12.13 8.13 -6.58
C PHE A 13 10.91 7.34 -6.16
N CYS A 14 10.96 6.79 -4.95
CA CYS A 14 9.80 6.19 -4.32
C CYS A 14 8.92 7.28 -3.69
N ASP A 15 7.66 6.95 -3.47
CA ASP A 15 6.76 7.78 -2.68
C ASP A 15 7.16 7.76 -1.18
N GLY A 16 6.37 8.41 -0.36
CA GLY A 16 6.60 8.54 1.07
C GLY A 16 5.48 7.93 1.91
N GLY A 17 5.31 8.46 3.11
CA GLY A 17 4.35 7.96 4.07
C GLY A 17 2.92 7.97 3.59
N MET A 18 2.14 7.01 4.07
CA MET A 18 0.72 6.86 3.78
C MET A 18 -0.13 7.07 5.03
N GLY A 19 0.28 6.49 6.15
CA GLY A 19 -0.53 6.48 7.36
C GLY A 19 -0.89 7.86 7.89
N SER A 20 0.07 8.79 7.91
CA SER A 20 -0.17 10.17 8.38
C SER A 20 -1.15 10.90 7.47
N LEU A 21 -1.05 10.70 6.16
CA LEU A 21 -1.96 11.32 5.19
C LEU A 21 -3.38 10.77 5.31
N LEU A 22 -3.52 9.49 5.59
CA LEU A 22 -4.83 8.89 5.85
C LEU A 22 -5.44 9.44 7.13
N GLN A 23 -4.63 9.65 8.17
CA GLN A 23 -5.08 10.26 9.43
C GLN A 23 -5.55 11.70 9.21
N GLU A 24 -4.82 12.47 8.44
CA GLU A 24 -5.23 13.82 8.04
C GLU A 24 -6.56 13.82 7.28
N ALA A 25 -6.80 12.80 6.48
CA ALA A 25 -8.03 12.62 5.72
C ALA A 25 -9.20 12.08 6.56
N GLY A 26 -8.95 11.70 7.82
CA GLY A 26 -10.00 11.27 8.73
C GLY A 26 -9.93 9.83 9.22
N LEU A 27 -8.86 9.10 8.94
CA LEU A 27 -8.68 7.74 9.46
C LEU A 27 -8.63 7.80 10.99
N LYS A 28 -9.48 7.01 11.64
CA LYS A 28 -9.62 7.01 13.09
C LYS A 28 -8.63 6.06 13.75
N PRO A 29 -8.23 6.33 15.01
CA PRO A 29 -7.44 5.36 15.78
C PRO A 29 -8.17 4.01 15.86
N GLY A 30 -7.42 2.94 15.61
CA GLY A 30 -7.96 1.58 15.60
C GLY A 30 -8.57 1.12 14.29
N GLU A 31 -8.84 2.01 13.34
CA GLU A 31 -9.21 1.60 11.99
C GLU A 31 -8.02 0.96 11.28
N LEU A 32 -8.30 -0.09 10.51
CA LEU A 32 -7.27 -0.71 9.66
C LEU A 32 -7.12 0.14 8.38
N PRO A 33 -5.95 0.74 8.15
CA PRO A 33 -5.77 1.63 6.99
C PRO A 33 -6.07 0.97 5.65
N GLY A 34 -5.79 -0.34 5.53
CA GLY A 34 -6.05 -1.09 4.30
C GLY A 34 -7.52 -1.16 3.91
N THR A 35 -8.45 -1.05 4.85
CA THR A 35 -9.88 -1.05 4.53
C THR A 35 -10.30 0.16 3.71
N TRP A 36 -9.55 1.25 3.82
CA TRP A 36 -9.81 2.47 3.04
C TRP A 36 -9.60 2.27 1.54
N ASN A 37 -8.85 1.24 1.15
CA ASN A 37 -8.74 0.88 -0.27
C ASN A 37 -10.10 0.58 -0.89
N ILE A 38 -11.03 0.06 -0.09
CA ILE A 38 -12.38 -0.27 -0.51
C ILE A 38 -13.36 0.85 -0.17
N THR A 39 -13.28 1.38 1.06
CA THR A 39 -14.28 2.34 1.57
C THR A 39 -14.03 3.78 1.12
N HIS A 40 -12.78 4.15 0.87
CA HIS A 40 -12.38 5.50 0.50
C HIS A 40 -11.38 5.47 -0.67
N PRO A 41 -11.72 4.83 -1.80
CA PRO A 41 -10.77 4.68 -2.91
C PRO A 41 -10.30 6.02 -3.46
N GLU A 42 -11.16 7.02 -3.52
CA GLU A 42 -10.80 8.35 -4.03
C GLU A 42 -9.74 9.04 -3.19
N GLU A 43 -9.72 8.81 -1.88
CA GLU A 43 -8.66 9.35 -1.02
C GLU A 43 -7.32 8.70 -1.32
N LEU A 44 -7.30 7.39 -1.56
CA LEU A 44 -6.09 6.67 -1.92
C LEU A 44 -5.57 7.14 -3.29
N VAL A 45 -6.46 7.26 -4.27
CA VAL A 45 -6.09 7.76 -5.59
C VAL A 45 -5.52 9.17 -5.49
N LYS A 46 -6.12 10.04 -4.69
CA LYS A 46 -5.66 11.41 -4.47
C LYS A 46 -4.25 11.44 -3.88
N ILE A 47 -3.98 10.61 -2.87
CA ILE A 47 -2.66 10.55 -2.23
C ILE A 47 -1.60 10.05 -3.22
N HIS A 48 -1.87 8.95 -3.89
CA HIS A 48 -0.94 8.42 -4.90
C HIS A 48 -0.66 9.44 -6.00
N LYS A 49 -1.71 10.09 -6.48
CA LYS A 49 -1.59 11.12 -7.52
C LYS A 49 -0.74 12.30 -7.07
N ALA A 50 -0.90 12.73 -5.81
CA ALA A 50 -0.08 13.81 -5.26
C ALA A 50 1.40 13.46 -5.24
N TYR A 51 1.75 12.22 -4.86
CA TYR A 51 3.13 11.75 -4.92
C TYR A 51 3.67 11.69 -6.34
N LEU A 52 2.86 11.21 -7.29
CA LEU A 52 3.25 11.17 -8.71
C LEU A 52 3.51 12.57 -9.25
N GLU A 53 2.65 13.52 -8.93
CA GLU A 53 2.81 14.93 -9.34
C GLU A 53 4.02 15.59 -8.69
N ALA A 54 4.40 15.16 -7.49
CA ALA A 54 5.59 15.64 -6.80
C ALA A 54 6.89 15.03 -7.34
N GLY A 55 6.83 14.04 -8.23
CA GLY A 55 7.99 13.45 -8.88
C GLY A 55 8.27 12.00 -8.56
N ALA A 56 7.40 11.31 -7.81
CA ALA A 56 7.59 9.89 -7.53
C ALA A 56 7.49 9.07 -8.83
N ASP A 57 8.39 8.12 -8.97
CA ASP A 57 8.42 7.15 -10.06
C ASP A 57 7.80 5.82 -9.66
N ILE A 58 7.83 5.52 -8.38
CA ILE A 58 7.28 4.30 -7.79
C ILE A 58 6.32 4.71 -6.70
N VAL A 59 5.08 4.24 -6.77
CA VAL A 59 4.10 4.37 -5.68
C VAL A 59 3.88 3.03 -5.03
N THR A 60 3.85 3.00 -3.71
CA THR A 60 3.61 1.78 -2.95
C THR A 60 2.14 1.67 -2.59
N THR A 61 1.62 0.46 -2.63
CA THR A 61 0.22 0.21 -2.30
C THR A 61 -0.06 0.46 -0.82
N ASN A 62 -1.29 0.82 -0.48
CA ASN A 62 -1.73 0.96 0.90
C ASN A 62 -1.99 -0.42 1.51
N THR A 63 -0.92 -1.19 1.74
CA THR A 63 -1.00 -2.58 2.20
C THR A 63 0.01 -2.92 3.31
N PHE A 64 0.64 -1.91 3.91
CA PHE A 64 1.66 -2.12 4.95
C PHE A 64 1.13 -2.98 6.11
N GLY A 65 -0.10 -2.72 6.56
CA GLY A 65 -0.75 -3.48 7.63
C GLY A 65 -1.68 -4.57 7.14
N VAL A 66 -1.63 -4.93 5.85
CA VAL A 66 -2.56 -5.90 5.25
C VAL A 66 -1.90 -7.27 5.23
N ASP A 67 -2.19 -8.08 6.22
CA ASP A 67 -1.69 -9.44 6.31
C ASP A 67 -2.76 -10.37 6.90
N ARG A 68 -2.55 -11.67 6.74
CA ARG A 68 -3.51 -12.69 7.17
C ARG A 68 -3.78 -12.69 8.67
N LEU A 69 -2.80 -12.29 9.47
CA LEU A 69 -2.93 -12.28 10.93
C LEU A 69 -3.80 -11.14 11.43
N LYS A 70 -3.79 -10.00 10.73
CA LYS A 70 -4.62 -8.83 11.05
C LYS A 70 -6.00 -8.90 10.39
N TYR A 71 -6.08 -9.45 9.19
CA TYR A 71 -7.32 -9.62 8.42
C TYR A 71 -7.84 -11.05 8.59
N ASN A 72 -8.31 -11.36 9.79
CA ASN A 72 -8.84 -12.67 10.13
C ASN A 72 -10.39 -12.67 10.00
N LYS A 73 -11.02 -13.76 10.47
CA LYS A 73 -12.47 -13.95 10.37
C LYS A 73 -13.32 -12.88 11.07
N ASN A 74 -12.71 -12.08 11.95
CA ASN A 74 -13.40 -11.04 12.70
C ASN A 74 -13.33 -9.67 12.01
N THR A 75 -12.67 -9.56 10.86
CA THR A 75 -12.65 -8.32 10.10
C THR A 75 -13.76 -8.29 9.06
N GLU A 76 -14.32 -7.11 8.83
CA GLU A 76 -15.39 -6.90 7.86
C GLU A 76 -14.93 -7.21 6.43
N PHE A 77 -13.67 -6.90 6.11
CA PHE A 77 -13.12 -7.09 4.77
C PHE A 77 -12.11 -8.21 4.75
N GLN A 78 -12.15 -9.00 3.68
CA GLN A 78 -11.19 -10.08 3.48
C GLN A 78 -9.90 -9.56 2.84
N LEU A 79 -8.82 -10.31 3.04
CA LEU A 79 -7.47 -9.93 2.63
C LEU A 79 -7.37 -9.67 1.12
N GLU A 80 -7.80 -10.60 0.30
CA GLU A 80 -7.61 -10.51 -1.15
C GLU A 80 -8.33 -9.33 -1.79
N PRO A 81 -9.62 -9.06 -1.50
CA PRO A 81 -10.29 -7.87 -2.02
C PRO A 81 -9.60 -6.56 -1.61
N VAL A 82 -9.08 -6.48 -0.40
CA VAL A 82 -8.35 -5.30 0.08
C VAL A 82 -7.08 -5.08 -0.73
N ILE A 83 -6.30 -6.13 -0.97
CA ILE A 83 -5.07 -6.04 -1.76
C ILE A 83 -5.39 -5.65 -3.22
N ARG A 84 -6.39 -6.27 -3.82
CA ARG A 84 -6.80 -5.96 -5.18
C ARG A 84 -7.24 -4.50 -5.32
N ALA A 85 -8.01 -4.01 -4.35
CA ALA A 85 -8.43 -2.61 -4.33
C ALA A 85 -7.24 -1.66 -4.19
N ALA A 86 -6.26 -2.01 -3.36
CA ALA A 86 -5.04 -1.20 -3.18
C ALA A 86 -4.29 -1.04 -4.50
N VAL A 87 -4.10 -2.14 -5.23
CA VAL A 87 -3.42 -2.11 -6.54
C VAL A 87 -4.26 -1.32 -7.56
N ALA A 88 -5.57 -1.52 -7.58
CA ALA A 88 -6.46 -0.81 -8.49
C ALA A 88 -6.41 0.71 -8.27
N ASN A 89 -6.37 1.16 -7.01
CA ASN A 89 -6.28 2.58 -6.68
C ASN A 89 -4.94 3.18 -7.16
N ALA A 90 -3.84 2.46 -6.98
CA ALA A 90 -2.54 2.90 -7.48
C ALA A 90 -2.54 3.00 -9.01
N LYS A 91 -3.09 2.01 -9.70
CA LYS A 91 -3.23 2.03 -11.17
C LYS A 91 -4.06 3.21 -11.66
N GLU A 92 -5.17 3.48 -10.98
CA GLU A 92 -6.04 4.61 -11.34
C GLU A 92 -5.32 5.95 -11.17
N ALA A 93 -4.56 6.10 -10.09
CA ALA A 93 -3.77 7.32 -9.88
C ALA A 93 -2.74 7.52 -10.99
N ILE A 94 -2.06 6.45 -11.41
CA ILE A 94 -1.09 6.50 -12.52
C ILE A 94 -1.81 6.91 -13.82
N ARG A 95 -2.96 6.31 -14.08
CA ARG A 95 -3.76 6.63 -15.27
C ARG A 95 -4.14 8.11 -15.28
N GLN A 96 -4.63 8.64 -14.15
CA GLN A 96 -5.04 10.04 -14.05
C GLN A 96 -3.87 11.01 -14.17
N SER A 97 -2.70 10.64 -13.65
CA SER A 97 -1.53 11.51 -13.70
C SER A 97 -0.93 11.61 -15.11
N GLY A 98 -1.19 10.62 -15.96
CA GLY A 98 -0.58 10.52 -17.29
C GLY A 98 0.91 10.22 -17.25
N LYS A 99 1.49 9.97 -16.08
CA LYS A 99 2.91 9.70 -15.90
C LYS A 99 3.17 8.20 -15.99
N GLN A 100 4.32 7.82 -16.57
CA GLN A 100 4.80 6.44 -16.48
C GLN A 100 5.37 6.21 -15.08
N ALA A 101 4.86 5.19 -14.38
CA ALA A 101 5.28 4.88 -13.03
C ALA A 101 5.10 3.39 -12.75
N TRP A 102 5.72 2.94 -11.67
CA TRP A 102 5.64 1.55 -11.23
C TRP A 102 4.92 1.47 -9.89
N ILE A 103 4.37 0.30 -9.60
CA ILE A 103 3.66 0.01 -8.36
C ILE A 103 4.48 -1.00 -7.57
N GLY A 104 4.86 -0.63 -6.35
CA GLY A 104 5.45 -1.54 -5.37
C GLY A 104 4.36 -2.07 -4.45
N LEU A 105 4.29 -3.38 -4.28
CA LEU A 105 3.42 -3.98 -3.27
C LEU A 105 4.11 -3.88 -1.92
N ASP A 106 3.52 -3.13 -1.01
CA ASP A 106 4.06 -2.94 0.32
C ASP A 106 3.68 -4.11 1.22
N MET A 107 4.68 -4.74 1.84
CA MET A 107 4.49 -5.80 2.82
C MET A 107 5.13 -5.39 4.13
N GLY A 108 4.29 -5.13 5.13
CA GLY A 108 4.74 -4.75 6.45
C GLY A 108 4.90 -5.93 7.39
N PRO A 109 5.36 -5.66 8.62
CA PRO A 109 5.52 -6.70 9.64
C PRO A 109 4.17 -7.18 10.15
N THR A 110 4.12 -8.46 10.54
CA THR A 110 2.89 -9.06 11.08
C THR A 110 2.59 -8.65 12.52
N GLY A 111 3.59 -8.14 13.24
CA GLY A 111 3.50 -7.87 14.67
C GLY A 111 3.73 -9.11 15.53
N LYS A 112 4.06 -10.24 14.91
CA LYS A 112 4.36 -11.50 15.59
C LYS A 112 5.81 -11.88 15.39
N LEU A 113 6.36 -12.58 16.39
CA LEU A 113 7.73 -13.09 16.30
C LEU A 113 7.72 -14.58 15.96
N LEU A 114 8.68 -14.97 15.14
CA LEU A 114 8.89 -16.37 14.78
C LEU A 114 9.48 -17.14 15.96
N LYS A 115 9.22 -18.45 15.99
CA LYS A 115 9.89 -19.34 16.96
C LYS A 115 11.41 -19.31 16.77
N PRO A 116 12.19 -19.40 17.84
CA PRO A 116 11.80 -19.59 19.23
C PRO A 116 11.49 -18.30 20.00
N MET A 117 11.64 -17.13 19.37
CA MET A 117 11.43 -15.82 20.02
C MET A 117 9.95 -15.52 20.24
N GLY A 118 9.08 -16.12 19.46
CA GLY A 118 7.61 -16.01 19.56
C GLY A 118 6.95 -17.33 19.23
N ASP A 119 5.66 -17.28 18.94
CA ASP A 119 4.84 -18.48 18.71
C ASP A 119 4.59 -18.80 17.25
N LEU A 120 4.99 -17.92 16.34
CA LEU A 120 4.71 -18.08 14.91
C LEU A 120 5.69 -19.05 14.27
N ASP A 121 5.20 -20.05 13.55
CA ASP A 121 6.02 -20.91 12.72
C ASP A 121 6.38 -20.20 11.41
N PHE A 122 7.58 -20.50 10.89
CA PHE A 122 8.06 -19.83 9.66
C PHE A 122 7.12 -20.02 8.47
N GLU A 123 6.46 -21.19 8.42
CA GLU A 123 5.58 -21.55 7.31
C GLU A 123 4.16 -20.94 7.43
N ASP A 124 3.83 -20.34 8.55
CA ASP A 124 2.56 -19.66 8.74
C ASP A 124 2.62 -18.23 8.20
#